data_0e55c612ce3cf13e8b819ba653c5bc6d
#
_entry.id   0e55c612ce3cf13e8b819ba653c5bc6d
#
_cell.length_a   1.000
_cell.length_b   1.000
_cell.length_c   1.000
_cell.angle_alpha   90.00
_cell.angle_beta   90.00
_cell.angle_gamma   90.00
#
_symmetry.space_group_name_H-M   'P 1'
#
loop_
_entity.id
_entity.type
_entity.pdbx_description
1 polymer ?
#
loop_
_entity_poly.entity_id
_entity_poly.type
_entity_poly.pdbx_seq_one_letter_code
_entity_poly.pdbx_strand_id
1 'polypeptide(L)'
;MSKWAGIVLAGGMSSRFGEPKALASWQGSTFIEHILKEMTSALQEVVVISHSDIKERVEQFVQVPVIEDIPHYKGNGPLAGIVSGMEYIEADWYAIMPCDAPNVSHEWFTILLEQTSNEYDAVVPIINGRKQPLLAAYH
;
A
#
# COMPACT_ATOMS: atom_id res chain seq x y z
N MET A 1 3.19 14.78 -17.87
CA MET A 1 2.39 13.65 -17.36
C MET A 1 2.75 13.38 -15.91
N SER A 2 1.73 13.10 -15.09
CA SER A 2 1.94 12.83 -13.68
C SER A 2 2.55 11.45 -13.47
N LYS A 3 3.49 11.35 -12.53
CA LYS A 3 4.03 10.08 -12.09
C LYS A 3 3.24 9.57 -10.89
N TRP A 4 2.86 8.31 -10.93
CA TRP A 4 2.11 7.64 -9.88
C TRP A 4 2.95 6.55 -9.22
N ALA A 5 2.89 6.49 -7.91
CA ALA A 5 3.52 5.43 -7.14
C ALA A 5 2.50 4.78 -6.21
N GLY A 6 2.73 3.53 -5.88
CA GLY A 6 1.92 2.81 -4.91
C GLY A 6 2.69 2.55 -3.63
N ILE A 7 2.00 2.65 -2.50
CA ILE A 7 2.56 2.35 -1.19
C ILE A 7 1.66 1.30 -0.54
N VAL A 8 2.20 0.10 -0.30
CA VAL A 8 1.48 -0.96 0.38
C VAL A 8 1.92 -1.02 1.83
N LEU A 9 0.97 -0.92 2.74
CA LEU A 9 1.25 -0.99 4.18
C LEU A 9 1.09 -2.43 4.65
N ALA A 10 2.19 -3.16 4.73
CA ALA A 10 2.17 -4.57 5.14
C ALA A 10 2.08 -4.76 6.65
N GLY A 11 2.52 -3.77 7.42
CA GLY A 11 2.46 -3.83 8.88
C GLY A 11 3.39 -4.86 9.48
N GLY A 12 2.95 -5.44 10.60
CA GLY A 12 3.69 -6.43 11.36
C GLY A 12 2.87 -7.68 11.63
N MET A 13 3.17 -8.38 12.72
CA MET A 13 2.43 -9.57 13.13
C MET A 13 1.02 -9.20 13.55
N SER A 14 0.06 -10.00 13.12
CA SER A 14 -1.32 -9.87 13.57
C SER A 14 -1.59 -10.87 14.69
N SER A 15 -1.94 -10.37 15.87
CA SER A 15 -2.23 -11.23 17.01
C SER A 15 -3.46 -12.12 16.81
N ARG A 16 -4.38 -11.70 15.92
CA ARG A 16 -5.61 -12.46 15.65
C ARG A 16 -5.36 -13.73 14.85
N PHE A 17 -4.38 -13.69 13.96
CA PHE A 17 -4.10 -14.81 13.05
C PHE A 17 -2.87 -15.61 13.43
N GLY A 18 -2.11 -15.19 14.43
CA GLY A 18 -0.83 -15.81 14.77
C GLY A 18 0.22 -15.70 13.67
N GLU A 19 -0.08 -14.97 12.58
CA GLU A 19 0.84 -14.71 11.48
C GLU A 19 0.54 -13.33 10.87
N PRO A 20 1.48 -12.76 10.10
CA PRO A 20 1.24 -11.48 9.46
C PRO A 20 0.10 -11.56 8.44
N LYS A 21 -0.79 -10.57 8.46
CA LYS A 21 -1.90 -10.51 7.49
C LYS A 21 -1.41 -10.49 6.05
N ALA A 22 -0.31 -9.78 5.78
CA ALA A 22 0.25 -9.68 4.44
C ALA A 22 0.58 -11.04 3.86
N LEU A 23 0.94 -12.01 4.70
CA LEU A 23 1.35 -13.35 4.31
C LEU A 23 0.24 -14.38 4.43
N ALA A 24 -0.95 -13.97 4.84
CA ALA A 24 -2.11 -14.87 4.91
C ALA A 24 -2.48 -15.34 3.51
N SER A 25 -2.93 -16.61 3.42
CA SER A 25 -3.31 -17.22 2.13
C SER A 25 -4.70 -16.78 1.69
N TRP A 26 -4.84 -16.55 0.39
CA TRP A 26 -6.11 -16.21 -0.23
C TRP A 26 -6.08 -16.66 -1.69
N GLN A 27 -6.96 -17.55 -2.07
CA GLN A 27 -7.06 -18.06 -3.45
C GLN A 27 -5.73 -18.55 -4.04
N GLY A 28 -4.95 -19.27 -3.24
CA GLY A 28 -3.72 -19.90 -3.71
C GLY A 28 -2.44 -19.07 -3.61
N SER A 29 -2.55 -17.83 -3.17
CA SER A 29 -1.39 -16.92 -2.99
C SER A 29 -1.53 -16.17 -1.69
N THR A 30 -0.54 -15.35 -1.37
CA THR A 30 -0.63 -14.48 -0.18
C THR A 30 -1.41 -13.21 -0.51
N PHE A 31 -1.93 -12.55 0.52
CA PHE A 31 -2.63 -11.26 0.37
C PHE A 31 -1.73 -10.25 -0.35
N ILE A 32 -0.46 -10.16 0.05
CA ILE A 32 0.47 -9.18 -0.54
C ILE A 32 0.71 -9.45 -2.03
N GLU A 33 0.78 -10.72 -2.44
CA GLU A 33 0.96 -11.07 -3.85
C GLU A 33 -0.23 -10.64 -4.70
N HIS A 34 -1.44 -10.81 -4.21
CA HIS A 34 -2.65 -10.40 -4.92
C HIS A 34 -2.71 -8.87 -5.09
N ILE A 35 -2.41 -8.14 -4.03
CA ILE A 35 -2.42 -6.69 -4.06
C ILE A 35 -1.37 -6.17 -5.04
N LEU A 36 -0.15 -6.69 -4.97
CA LEU A 36 0.95 -6.23 -5.84
C LEU A 36 0.70 -6.53 -7.30
N LYS A 37 0.09 -7.68 -7.61
CA LYS A 37 -0.25 -8.02 -8.99
C LYS A 37 -1.14 -6.94 -9.60
N GLU A 38 -2.15 -6.51 -8.88
CA GLU A 38 -3.09 -5.50 -9.37
C GLU A 38 -2.47 -4.10 -9.39
N MET A 39 -1.70 -3.74 -8.36
CA MET A 39 -1.06 -2.43 -8.29
C MET A 39 0.01 -2.24 -9.35
N THR A 40 0.88 -3.23 -9.54
CA THR A 40 1.98 -3.10 -10.50
C THR A 40 1.50 -3.08 -11.94
N SER A 41 0.29 -3.57 -12.20
CA SER A 41 -0.31 -3.47 -13.54
C SER A 41 -0.85 -2.07 -13.84
N ALA A 42 -1.09 -1.26 -12.80
CA ALA A 42 -1.70 0.06 -12.93
C ALA A 42 -0.73 1.22 -12.65
N LEU A 43 0.28 1.01 -11.80
CA LEU A 43 1.15 2.07 -11.32
C LEU A 43 2.61 1.85 -11.75
N GLN A 44 3.33 2.95 -11.94
CA GLN A 44 4.71 2.91 -12.46
C GLN A 44 5.71 2.34 -11.47
N GLU A 45 5.58 2.69 -10.20
CA GLU A 45 6.45 2.18 -9.14
C GLU A 45 5.61 1.82 -7.92
N VAL A 46 6.02 0.79 -7.21
CA VAL A 46 5.34 0.34 -5.99
C VAL A 46 6.40 -0.01 -4.94
N VAL A 47 6.16 0.36 -3.70
CA VAL A 47 7.01 0.00 -2.56
C VAL A 47 6.13 -0.59 -1.46
N VAL A 48 6.69 -1.57 -0.75
CA VAL A 48 6.01 -2.18 0.41
C VAL A 48 6.68 -1.67 1.68
N ILE A 49 5.87 -1.19 2.62
CA ILE A 49 6.35 -0.77 3.93
C ILE A 49 6.02 -1.87 4.92
N SER A 50 7.03 -2.40 5.59
CA SER A 50 6.89 -3.54 6.47
C SER A 50 7.55 -3.26 7.82
N HIS A 51 7.03 -3.89 8.86
CA HIS A 51 7.71 -3.92 10.15
C HIS A 51 8.96 -4.81 10.02
N SER A 52 10.00 -4.50 10.78
CA SER A 52 11.26 -5.25 10.74
C SER A 52 11.09 -6.74 11.04
N ASP A 53 10.10 -7.09 11.87
CA ASP A 53 9.85 -8.49 12.26
C ASP A 53 9.49 -9.39 11.10
N ILE A 54 8.87 -8.84 10.05
CA ILE A 54 8.36 -9.65 8.93
C ILE A 54 8.97 -9.28 7.58
N LYS A 55 9.86 -8.30 7.55
CA LYS A 55 10.43 -7.79 6.29
C LYS A 55 11.04 -8.90 5.44
N GLU A 56 11.89 -9.74 6.02
CA GLU A 56 12.55 -10.82 5.28
C GLU A 56 11.55 -11.83 4.73
N ARG A 57 10.49 -12.11 5.48
CA ARG A 57 9.44 -13.04 5.05
C ARG A 57 8.65 -12.46 3.90
N VAL A 58 8.31 -11.17 3.96
CA VAL A 58 7.60 -10.49 2.89
C VAL A 58 8.45 -10.46 1.61
N GLU A 59 9.74 -10.18 1.74
CA GLU A 59 10.66 -10.12 0.60
C GLU A 59 10.71 -11.42 -0.20
N GLN A 60 10.40 -12.55 0.41
CA GLN A 60 10.38 -13.85 -0.27
C GLN A 60 9.22 -13.99 -1.26
N PHE A 61 8.16 -13.20 -1.10
CA PHE A 61 6.95 -13.29 -1.92
C PHE A 61 6.80 -12.17 -2.94
N VAL A 62 7.66 -11.15 -2.90
CA VAL A 62 7.47 -9.95 -3.72
C VAL A 62 8.74 -9.61 -4.52
N GLN A 63 8.55 -8.89 -5.63
CA GLN A 63 9.65 -8.46 -6.49
C GLN A 63 9.81 -6.94 -6.51
N VAL A 64 9.09 -6.25 -5.65
CA VAL A 64 9.21 -4.80 -5.47
C VAL A 64 10.01 -4.51 -4.21
N PRO A 65 10.56 -3.30 -4.05
CA PRO A 65 11.29 -2.96 -2.84
C PRO A 65 10.42 -3.09 -1.59
N VAL A 66 11.00 -3.62 -0.52
CA VAL A 66 10.38 -3.69 0.79
C VAL A 66 11.26 -2.90 1.74
N ILE A 67 10.70 -1.88 2.37
CA ILE A 67 11.42 -1.03 3.31
C ILE A 67 10.74 -1.01 4.67
N GLU A 68 11.46 -0.62 5.69
CA GLU A 68 10.90 -0.38 7.02
C GLU A 68 10.52 1.09 7.16
N ASP A 69 9.69 1.39 8.16
CA ASP A 69 9.42 2.77 8.52
C ASP A 69 10.74 3.51 8.80
N ILE A 70 10.82 4.76 8.35
CA ILE A 70 11.99 5.60 8.65
C ILE A 70 12.12 5.70 10.18
N PRO A 71 13.33 5.50 10.74
CA PRO A 71 13.50 5.45 12.21
C PRO A 71 12.88 6.63 12.95
N HIS A 72 12.92 7.82 12.36
CA HIS A 72 12.35 9.03 12.94
C HIS A 72 10.83 8.94 13.14
N TYR A 73 10.15 8.13 12.32
CA TYR A 73 8.69 8.01 12.33
C TYR A 73 8.19 6.69 12.91
N LYS A 74 9.09 5.80 13.30
CA LYS A 74 8.68 4.49 13.87
C LYS A 74 7.75 4.69 15.06
N GLY A 75 6.69 3.89 15.10
CA GLY A 75 5.72 3.95 16.17
C GLY A 75 4.58 4.92 15.95
N ASN A 76 4.57 5.64 14.83
CA ASN A 76 3.49 6.58 14.50
C ASN A 76 2.39 5.96 13.61
N GLY A 77 2.31 4.63 13.61
CA GLY A 77 1.25 3.89 12.92
C GLY A 77 1.31 4.01 11.41
N PRO A 78 0.15 3.92 10.73
CA PRO A 78 0.09 3.94 9.27
C PRO A 78 0.68 5.20 8.62
N LEU A 79 0.60 6.34 9.31
CA LEU A 79 1.16 7.58 8.77
C LEU A 79 2.66 7.49 8.58
N ALA A 80 3.37 6.79 9.48
CA ALA A 80 4.81 6.59 9.35
C ALA A 80 5.13 5.83 8.07
N GLY A 81 4.34 4.81 7.75
CA GLY A 81 4.52 4.05 6.52
C GLY A 81 4.29 4.88 5.27
N ILE A 82 3.25 5.71 5.27
CA ILE A 82 2.94 6.58 4.13
C ILE A 82 4.09 7.56 3.89
N VAL A 83 4.55 8.23 4.94
CA VAL A 83 5.65 9.20 4.83
C VAL A 83 6.94 8.50 4.37
N SER A 84 7.22 7.32 4.92
CA SER A 84 8.40 6.55 4.54
C SER A 84 8.40 6.20 3.05
N GLY A 85 7.24 5.79 2.53
CA GLY A 85 7.08 5.49 1.11
C GLY A 85 7.25 6.75 0.25
N MET A 86 6.68 7.86 0.67
CA MET A 86 6.78 9.12 -0.06
C MET A 86 8.22 9.65 -0.11
N GLU A 87 9.02 9.41 0.91
CA GLU A 87 10.43 9.79 0.91
C GLU A 87 11.27 8.83 0.07
N TYR A 88 10.83 7.56 -0.04
CA TYR A 88 11.56 6.55 -0.80
C TYR A 88 11.37 6.70 -2.31
N ILE A 89 10.16 7.03 -2.76
CA ILE A 89 9.83 7.22 -4.18
C ILE A 89 9.33 8.62 -4.40
N GLU A 90 9.95 9.34 -5.34
CA GLU A 90 9.46 10.65 -5.77
C GLU A 90 8.38 10.45 -6.83
N ALA A 91 7.18 10.98 -6.57
CA ALA A 91 6.06 10.89 -7.47
C ALA A 91 5.13 12.09 -7.28
N ASP A 92 4.22 12.28 -8.23
CA ASP A 92 3.22 13.35 -8.13
C ASP A 92 2.04 12.91 -7.26
N TRP A 93 1.65 11.65 -7.38
CA TRP A 93 0.57 11.06 -6.61
C TRP A 93 0.96 9.71 -6.04
N TYR A 94 0.45 9.40 -4.86
CA TYR A 94 0.70 8.13 -4.18
C TYR A 94 -0.62 7.45 -3.87
N ALA A 95 -0.80 6.24 -4.36
CA ALA A 95 -1.94 5.39 -4.01
C ALA A 95 -1.55 4.53 -2.82
N ILE A 96 -2.34 4.58 -1.77
CA ILE A 96 -2.09 3.85 -0.53
C ILE A 96 -3.00 2.64 -0.46
N MET A 97 -2.45 1.50 -0.07
CA MET A 97 -3.20 0.25 0.03
C MET A 97 -2.79 -0.52 1.28
N PRO A 98 -3.73 -0.91 2.15
CA PRO A 98 -3.41 -1.81 3.26
C PRO A 98 -3.29 -3.24 2.76
N CYS A 99 -2.62 -4.09 3.52
CA CYS A 99 -2.39 -5.48 3.11
C CYS A 99 -3.59 -6.41 3.30
N ASP A 100 -4.69 -5.92 3.84
CA ASP A 100 -5.88 -6.74 4.12
C ASP A 100 -7.02 -6.53 3.11
N ALA A 101 -6.70 -6.02 1.93
CA ALA A 101 -7.66 -5.83 0.84
C ALA A 101 -7.25 -6.63 -0.40
N PRO A 102 -7.17 -7.99 -0.32
CA PRO A 102 -6.65 -8.80 -1.43
C PRO A 102 -7.56 -8.84 -2.67
N ASN A 103 -8.82 -8.48 -2.50
CA ASN A 103 -9.80 -8.48 -3.60
C ASN A 103 -9.81 -7.17 -4.39
N VAL A 104 -8.87 -6.26 -4.14
CA VAL A 104 -8.73 -5.04 -4.92
C VAL A 104 -8.36 -5.40 -6.36
N SER A 105 -8.83 -4.61 -7.33
CA SER A 105 -8.58 -4.87 -8.74
C SER A 105 -7.78 -3.76 -9.41
N HIS A 106 -7.21 -4.06 -10.57
CA HIS A 106 -6.57 -3.08 -11.45
C HIS A 106 -7.53 -1.92 -11.74
N GLU A 107 -8.81 -2.22 -11.94
CA GLU A 107 -9.84 -1.21 -12.22
C GLU A 107 -10.00 -0.20 -11.08
N TRP A 108 -9.86 -0.65 -9.84
CA TRP A 108 -9.90 0.22 -8.68
C TRP A 108 -8.87 1.34 -8.79
N PHE A 109 -7.64 0.96 -9.11
CA PHE A 109 -6.56 1.94 -9.25
C PHE A 109 -6.79 2.88 -10.43
N THR A 110 -7.32 2.36 -11.53
CA THR A 110 -7.66 3.17 -12.70
C THR A 110 -8.71 4.23 -12.35
N ILE A 111 -9.75 3.83 -11.61
CA ILE A 111 -10.80 4.75 -11.16
C ILE A 111 -10.22 5.80 -10.22
N LEU A 112 -9.37 5.38 -9.29
CA LEU A 112 -8.72 6.30 -8.35
C LEU A 112 -7.87 7.33 -9.08
N LEU A 113 -7.10 6.88 -10.08
CA LEU A 113 -6.28 7.74 -10.93
C LEU A 113 -7.12 8.79 -11.67
N GLU A 114 -8.27 8.37 -12.19
CA GLU A 114 -9.16 9.26 -12.95
C GLU A 114 -9.74 10.39 -12.11
N GLN A 115 -9.86 10.20 -10.79
CA GLN A 115 -10.41 11.20 -9.89
C GLN A 115 -9.41 12.27 -9.45
N THR A 116 -8.13 12.08 -9.76
CA THR A 116 -7.10 13.04 -9.35
C THR A 116 -7.02 14.21 -10.31
N SER A 117 -6.75 15.39 -9.77
CA SER A 117 -6.46 16.58 -10.53
C SER A 117 -5.58 17.52 -9.72
N ASN A 118 -5.01 18.53 -10.37
CA ASN A 118 -4.18 19.52 -9.68
C ASN A 118 -4.97 20.38 -8.67
N GLU A 119 -6.29 20.27 -8.68
CA GLU A 119 -7.16 21.01 -7.76
C GLU A 119 -7.28 20.32 -6.38
N TYR A 120 -6.88 19.06 -6.27
CA TYR A 120 -7.02 18.28 -5.04
C TYR A 120 -5.69 17.84 -4.49
N ASP A 121 -5.60 17.79 -3.16
CA ASP A 121 -4.43 17.23 -2.47
C ASP A 121 -4.62 15.76 -2.13
N ALA A 122 -5.85 15.28 -2.13
CA ALA A 122 -6.17 13.89 -1.82
C ALA A 122 -7.48 13.46 -2.46
N VAL A 123 -7.58 12.17 -2.74
CA VAL A 123 -8.82 11.52 -3.17
C VAL A 123 -9.05 10.37 -2.20
N VAL A 124 -10.10 10.47 -1.39
CA VAL A 124 -10.42 9.49 -0.34
C VAL A 124 -11.76 8.85 -0.64
N PRO A 125 -11.80 7.52 -0.86
CA PRO A 125 -13.07 6.85 -1.16
C PRO A 125 -13.96 6.76 0.08
N ILE A 126 -15.26 6.69 -0.18
CA ILE A 126 -16.25 6.44 0.86
C ILE A 126 -16.88 5.09 0.53
N ILE A 127 -16.74 4.14 1.45
CA ILE A 127 -17.26 2.79 1.30
C ILE A 127 -18.21 2.52 2.45
N ASN A 128 -19.46 2.19 2.14
CA ASN A 128 -20.50 1.96 3.16
C ASN A 128 -20.62 3.14 4.13
N GLY A 129 -20.54 4.37 3.58
CA GLY A 129 -20.69 5.58 4.37
C GLY A 129 -19.48 6.01 5.18
N ARG A 130 -18.37 5.28 5.09
CA ARG A 130 -17.14 5.58 5.82
C ARG A 130 -16.00 5.95 4.89
N LYS A 131 -15.25 7.00 5.26
CA LYS A 131 -14.04 7.40 4.54
C LYS A 131 -12.95 6.35 4.78
N GLN A 132 -12.20 6.06 3.72
CA GLN A 132 -11.13 5.05 3.76
C GLN A 132 -9.77 5.72 3.46
N PRO A 133 -9.16 6.41 4.44
CA PRO A 133 -7.92 7.15 4.20
C PRO A 133 -6.71 6.28 3.89
N LEU A 134 -6.75 4.98 4.21
CA LEU A 134 -5.68 4.05 3.88
C LEU A 134 -5.90 3.32 2.55
N LEU A 135 -7.00 3.65 1.84
CA LEU A 135 -7.31 3.17 0.49
C LEU A 135 -7.39 4.36 -0.47
N ALA A 136 -6.60 5.37 -0.25
CA ALA A 136 -6.74 6.68 -0.86
C ALA A 136 -5.55 7.04 -1.74
N ALA A 137 -5.65 8.16 -2.45
CA ALA A 137 -4.55 8.75 -3.19
C ALA A 137 -4.21 10.11 -2.61
N TYR A 138 -2.92 10.41 -2.53
CA TYR A 138 -2.41 11.69 -1.99
C TYR A 138 -1.42 12.31 -2.96
N HIS A 139 -1.51 13.64 -3.07
CA HIS A 139 -0.65 14.46 -3.92
C HIS A 139 0.65 14.89 -3.22
#